data_dc8943124da0ca08e09d9379805c6d53
#
_entry.id   dc8943124da0ca08e09d9379805c6d53
#
_cell.length_a   1.000
_cell.length_b   1.000
_cell.length_c   1.000
_cell.angle_alpha   90.00
_cell.angle_beta   90.00
_cell.angle_gamma   90.00
#
_symmetry.space_group_name_H-M   'P 1'
#
loop_
_entity.id
_entity.type
_entity.pdbx_description
1 polymer ?
#
loop_
_entity_poly.entity_id
_entity_poly.type
_entity_poly.pdbx_seq_one_letter_code
_entity_poly.pdbx_strand_id
1 'polypeptide(L)'
;MRGAKMECNEQIEFDYMDNEKYIYKSNNLVESSYSLSLNAQRLIYMGAKKLKPIFIKSNIKPSQLKSFLATKTFGDLKIYVTEFKNEFNIKGNYLYDTFVDVAKELWNSKIQYMSNDGKIIEKRWVITCEYDPKNCCISLTFHPDLILDLLVFKNKYNKIQHNATKALKNSDQIRTYELLKRYVKRGVRRFELEDYRYKLAYDDDIYPEYSKLKQRKIKPTIKAINENTDIEIYDFKEIRYGRKVGAIEFYIRENKEAQLEENEELIDDSIDPSHVENVNRIVGRNLSAGMVSKITNISLNSIKDNHVDMTVYEYIEDKVKAVKNYARSNTIRNYMSVFLTALRENWDSEIITIQNQLWSGEQREYSDEYMDDLERKLLGWDE
;
A
#
# COMPACT_ATOMS: atom_id res chain seq x y z
N MET A 1 -41.80 -8.69 -1.52
CA MET A 1 -40.59 -8.27 -0.78
C MET A 1 -39.61 -9.41 -0.85
N ARG A 2 -38.72 -9.39 -1.82
CA ARG A 2 -37.66 -10.40 -1.97
C ARG A 2 -36.35 -9.77 -1.48
N GLY A 3 -35.89 -10.25 -0.32
CA GLY A 3 -34.59 -9.85 0.23
C GLY A 3 -33.47 -10.48 -0.58
N ALA A 4 -32.71 -9.67 -1.28
CA ALA A 4 -31.46 -10.09 -1.88
C ALA A 4 -30.43 -10.34 -0.75
N LYS A 5 -30.08 -11.60 -0.53
CA LYS A 5 -28.88 -11.98 0.21
C LYS A 5 -27.67 -11.54 -0.63
N MET A 6 -27.04 -10.47 -0.23
CA MET A 6 -25.67 -10.16 -0.64
C MET A 6 -24.72 -11.08 0.12
N GLU A 7 -24.31 -12.15 -0.49
CA GLU A 7 -23.13 -12.91 -0.08
C GLU A 7 -21.88 -12.10 -0.46
N CYS A 8 -21.35 -11.39 0.53
CA CYS A 8 -20.03 -10.75 0.41
C CYS A 8 -18.95 -11.79 0.76
N ASN A 9 -18.57 -12.61 -0.19
CA ASN A 9 -17.31 -13.36 -0.17
C ASN A 9 -16.21 -12.48 -0.80
N GLU A 10 -15.89 -11.36 -0.18
CA GLU A 10 -14.68 -10.63 -0.47
C GLU A 10 -13.59 -11.09 0.51
N GLN A 11 -12.84 -12.12 0.12
CA GLN A 11 -11.50 -12.36 0.64
C GLN A 11 -10.66 -11.14 0.27
N ILE A 12 -10.23 -10.40 1.29
CA ILE A 12 -9.27 -9.31 1.10
C ILE A 12 -7.91 -9.98 0.90
N GLU A 13 -7.52 -10.13 -0.34
CA GLU A 13 -6.13 -10.39 -0.69
C GLU A 13 -5.31 -9.15 -0.34
N PHE A 14 -4.70 -9.18 0.84
CA PHE A 14 -3.60 -8.28 1.14
C PHE A 14 -2.43 -8.71 0.26
N ASP A 15 -2.06 -7.87 -0.69
CA ASP A 15 -0.86 -8.05 -1.46
C ASP A 15 0.37 -7.83 -0.55
N TYR A 16 0.84 -8.93 0.07
CA TYR A 16 1.98 -8.94 1.00
C TYR A 16 3.26 -8.38 0.37
N MET A 17 3.36 -8.41 -0.97
CA MET A 17 4.53 -8.02 -1.73
C MET A 17 4.82 -6.52 -1.69
N ASP A 18 3.77 -5.71 -1.53
CA ASP A 18 3.87 -4.26 -1.68
C ASP A 18 4.12 -3.51 -0.37
N ASN A 19 4.21 -4.20 0.78
CA ASN A 19 4.25 -3.55 2.10
C ASN A 19 5.47 -2.66 2.35
N GLU A 20 6.60 -2.98 1.77
CA GLU A 20 7.80 -2.17 1.92
C GLU A 20 7.84 -1.01 0.93
N LYS A 21 7.25 -1.20 -0.24
CA LYS A 21 7.26 -0.22 -1.34
C LYS A 21 6.13 0.79 -1.26
N TYR A 22 4.97 0.40 -0.73
CA TYR A 22 3.76 1.23 -0.80
C TYR A 22 3.06 1.40 0.55
N ILE A 23 2.57 2.62 0.73
CA ILE A 23 1.68 3.02 1.81
C ILE A 23 0.29 3.20 1.22
N TYR A 24 -0.71 2.75 1.95
CA TYR A 24 -2.10 2.84 1.52
C TYR A 24 -2.82 3.86 2.39
N LYS A 25 -3.58 4.75 1.76
CA LYS A 25 -4.50 5.67 2.44
C LYS A 25 -5.86 5.61 1.78
N SER A 26 -6.93 5.66 2.57
CA SER A 26 -8.27 5.79 2.00
C SER A 26 -8.40 7.06 1.17
N ASN A 27 -9.26 7.02 0.17
CA ASN A 27 -9.53 8.20 -0.64
C ASN A 27 -10.07 9.36 0.21
N ASN A 28 -10.83 9.07 1.28
CA ASN A 28 -11.36 10.08 2.19
C ASN A 28 -10.23 10.78 2.96
N LEU A 29 -9.24 10.03 3.44
CA LEU A 29 -8.08 10.60 4.12
C LEU A 29 -7.21 11.44 3.17
N VAL A 30 -7.02 10.98 1.93
CA VAL A 30 -6.27 11.74 0.92
C VAL A 30 -6.97 13.08 0.58
N GLU A 31 -8.31 13.08 0.45
CA GLU A 31 -9.10 14.28 0.12
C GLU A 31 -9.38 15.19 1.34
N SER A 32 -9.06 14.75 2.55
CA SER A 32 -9.26 15.54 3.77
C SER A 32 -8.29 16.73 3.87
N SER A 33 -8.61 17.69 4.72
CA SER A 33 -7.76 18.85 5.02
C SER A 33 -6.95 18.59 6.29
N TYR A 34 -5.64 18.76 6.22
CA TYR A 34 -4.73 18.77 7.38
C TYR A 34 -3.40 19.42 7.04
N SER A 35 -2.81 20.06 8.03
CA SER A 35 -1.45 20.58 7.98
C SER A 35 -0.56 19.77 8.92
N LEU A 36 0.52 19.23 8.39
CA LEU A 36 1.54 18.49 9.13
C LEU A 36 2.91 18.80 8.57
N SER A 37 3.90 18.87 9.43
CA SER A 37 5.28 18.95 8.99
C SER A 37 5.68 17.71 8.19
N LEU A 38 6.77 17.81 7.44
CA LEU A 38 7.33 16.67 6.70
C LEU A 38 7.58 15.47 7.61
N ASN A 39 8.18 15.69 8.76
CA ASN A 39 8.52 14.62 9.69
C ASN A 39 7.28 14.03 10.38
N ALA A 40 6.24 14.82 10.64
CA ALA A 40 4.97 14.32 11.14
C ALA A 40 4.28 13.40 10.13
N GLN A 41 4.26 13.76 8.85
CA GLN A 41 3.75 12.88 7.79
C GLN A 41 4.57 11.59 7.67
N ARG A 42 5.89 11.67 7.76
CA ARG A 42 6.80 10.50 7.76
C ARG A 42 6.55 9.58 8.95
N LEU A 43 6.27 10.15 10.14
CA LEU A 43 5.93 9.38 11.33
C LEU A 43 4.61 8.61 11.17
N ILE A 44 3.61 9.23 10.53
CA ILE A 44 2.35 8.55 10.17
C ILE A 44 2.62 7.38 9.22
N TYR A 45 3.49 7.54 8.23
CA TYR A 45 3.84 6.47 7.29
C TYR A 45 4.53 5.30 7.97
N MET A 46 5.46 5.57 8.89
CA MET A 46 6.07 4.52 9.71
C MET A 46 5.04 3.80 10.58
N GLY A 47 4.14 4.56 11.20
CA GLY A 47 3.06 3.98 11.98
C GLY A 47 2.16 3.09 11.15
N ALA A 48 1.74 3.53 9.97
CA ALA A 48 0.93 2.73 9.05
C ALA A 48 1.65 1.45 8.60
N LYS A 49 2.95 1.54 8.31
CA LYS A 49 3.79 0.38 7.96
C LYS A 49 3.87 -0.64 9.09
N LYS A 50 3.99 -0.19 10.34
CA LYS A 50 4.02 -1.06 11.55
C LYS A 50 2.65 -1.65 11.92
N LEU A 51 1.55 -0.93 11.66
CA LEU A 51 0.19 -1.41 11.91
C LEU A 51 -0.18 -2.61 11.06
N LYS A 52 0.16 -2.59 9.79
CA LYS A 52 -0.31 -3.56 8.80
C LYS A 52 0.03 -5.02 9.15
N PRO A 53 1.29 -5.38 9.54
CA PRO A 53 1.60 -6.75 9.95
C PRO A 53 0.82 -7.22 11.17
N ILE A 54 0.50 -6.32 12.12
CA ILE A 54 -0.28 -6.65 13.33
C ILE A 54 -1.68 -7.13 12.95
N PHE A 55 -2.32 -6.44 11.99
CA PHE A 55 -3.66 -6.80 11.52
C PHE A 55 -3.67 -8.08 10.70
N ILE A 56 -2.66 -8.28 9.87
CA ILE A 56 -2.52 -9.49 9.07
C ILE A 56 -2.39 -10.72 9.99
N LYS A 57 -1.51 -10.66 11.00
CA LYS A 57 -1.32 -11.75 11.97
C LYS A 57 -2.56 -12.02 12.82
N SER A 58 -3.41 -11.04 13.06
CA SER A 58 -4.63 -11.20 13.87
C SER A 58 -5.80 -11.86 13.13
N ASN A 59 -5.70 -12.06 11.82
CA ASN A 59 -6.71 -12.70 10.97
C ASN A 59 -8.14 -12.14 11.16
N ILE A 60 -8.25 -10.82 11.36
CA ILE A 60 -9.50 -10.14 11.64
C ILE A 60 -10.22 -9.82 10.34
N LYS A 61 -11.49 -10.23 10.23
CA LYS A 61 -12.32 -9.84 9.09
C LYS A 61 -12.62 -8.33 9.13
N PRO A 62 -12.72 -7.65 7.98
CA PRO A 62 -13.05 -6.22 7.91
C PRO A 62 -14.30 -5.81 8.67
N SER A 63 -15.32 -6.67 8.67
CA SER A 63 -16.57 -6.45 9.41
C SER A 63 -16.39 -6.43 10.93
N GLN A 64 -15.38 -7.13 11.43
CA GLN A 64 -15.07 -7.24 12.87
C GLN A 64 -14.07 -6.18 13.33
N LEU A 65 -13.43 -5.47 12.39
CA LEU A 65 -12.34 -4.56 12.69
C LEU A 65 -12.79 -3.42 13.62
N LYS A 66 -13.98 -2.88 13.40
CA LYS A 66 -14.52 -1.77 14.21
C LYS A 66 -14.74 -2.18 15.68
N SER A 67 -15.30 -3.37 15.91
CA SER A 67 -15.49 -3.93 17.25
C SER A 67 -14.18 -4.34 17.89
N PHE A 68 -13.25 -4.88 17.10
CA PHE A 68 -11.92 -5.24 17.57
C PHE A 68 -11.10 -4.00 17.99
N LEU A 69 -11.15 -2.91 17.23
CA LEU A 69 -10.53 -1.64 17.57
C LEU A 69 -11.15 -0.98 18.82
N ALA A 70 -12.42 -1.24 19.07
CA ALA A 70 -13.09 -0.75 20.27
C ALA A 70 -12.70 -1.53 21.54
N THR A 71 -12.30 -2.80 21.41
CA THR A 71 -12.00 -3.70 22.54
C THR A 71 -10.51 -3.85 22.85
N LYS A 72 -9.62 -3.57 21.88
CA LYS A 72 -8.17 -3.60 22.07
C LYS A 72 -7.58 -2.25 21.72
N THR A 73 -6.86 -1.69 22.67
CA THR A 73 -5.94 -0.59 22.43
C THR A 73 -4.83 -1.13 21.51
N PHE A 74 -4.90 -0.81 20.21
CA PHE A 74 -3.73 -0.90 19.32
C PHE A 74 -2.81 0.29 19.64
N GLY A 75 -2.56 0.45 20.91
CA GLY A 75 -1.61 1.33 21.48
C GLY A 75 -0.28 0.62 21.49
N ASP A 76 0.76 1.32 21.42
CA ASP A 76 2.16 0.95 21.54
C ASP A 76 2.81 0.58 20.21
N LEU A 77 2.47 1.34 19.18
CA LEU A 77 3.37 1.41 18.05
C LEU A 77 4.64 2.14 18.50
N LYS A 78 5.57 1.37 19.07
CA LYS A 78 6.89 1.90 19.42
C LYS A 78 7.68 2.20 18.16
N ILE A 79 8.10 3.45 18.04
CA ILE A 79 8.96 3.93 16.98
C ILE A 79 10.22 4.47 17.63
N TYR A 80 11.35 3.86 17.29
CA TYR A 80 12.64 4.31 17.79
C TYR A 80 13.19 5.44 16.92
N VAL A 81 13.86 6.40 17.54
CA VAL A 81 14.51 7.51 16.82
C VAL A 81 15.51 7.00 15.78
N THR A 82 16.24 5.92 16.10
CA THR A 82 17.19 5.28 15.18
C THR A 82 16.51 4.70 13.95
N GLU A 83 15.35 4.04 14.11
CA GLU A 83 14.56 3.53 12.97
C GLU A 83 14.09 4.68 12.07
N PHE A 84 13.55 5.75 12.68
CA PHE A 84 13.09 6.91 11.94
C PHE A 84 14.24 7.60 11.19
N LYS A 85 15.39 7.75 11.86
CA LYS A 85 16.61 8.30 11.26
C LYS A 85 17.05 7.51 10.04
N ASN A 86 17.15 6.19 10.18
CA ASN A 86 17.61 5.29 9.12
C ASN A 86 16.63 5.25 7.96
N GLU A 87 15.31 5.15 8.27
CA GLU A 87 14.27 5.06 7.24
C GLU A 87 14.23 6.28 6.32
N PHE A 88 14.45 7.49 6.86
CA PHE A 88 14.38 8.75 6.11
C PHE A 88 15.74 9.43 5.89
N ASN A 89 16.84 8.72 6.15
CA ASN A 89 18.20 9.21 5.98
C ASN A 89 18.42 10.61 6.59
N ILE A 90 17.94 10.82 7.83
CA ILE A 90 18.01 12.11 8.52
C ILE A 90 19.37 12.22 9.22
N LYS A 91 20.10 13.28 8.91
CA LYS A 91 21.40 13.58 9.53
C LYS A 91 21.21 14.53 10.72
N GLY A 92 21.92 14.32 11.81
CA GLY A 92 21.94 15.22 12.98
C GLY A 92 21.95 14.50 14.32
N ASN A 93 22.39 15.21 15.39
CA ASN A 93 22.51 14.66 16.73
C ASN A 93 21.33 15.03 17.66
N TYR A 94 20.55 16.06 17.34
CA TYR A 94 19.40 16.53 18.16
C TYR A 94 18.07 15.86 17.75
N LEU A 95 18.14 14.62 17.32
CA LEU A 95 17.01 13.98 16.67
C LEU A 95 15.89 13.62 17.66
N TYR A 96 16.23 13.32 18.92
CA TYR A 96 15.22 12.94 19.90
C TYR A 96 14.26 14.09 20.22
N ASP A 97 14.78 15.29 20.47
CA ASP A 97 13.94 16.46 20.76
C ASP A 97 13.05 16.80 19.58
N THR A 98 13.62 16.81 18.37
CA THR A 98 12.84 16.98 17.13
C THR A 98 11.76 15.91 17.00
N PHE A 99 12.04 14.67 17.38
CA PHE A 99 11.12 13.56 17.30
C PHE A 99 9.97 13.69 18.31
N VAL A 100 10.27 14.15 19.52
CA VAL A 100 9.26 14.50 20.54
C VAL A 100 8.36 15.64 20.06
N ASP A 101 8.93 16.67 19.44
CA ASP A 101 8.14 17.79 18.92
C ASP A 101 7.22 17.37 17.76
N VAL A 102 7.68 16.48 16.89
CA VAL A 102 6.84 15.86 15.84
C VAL A 102 5.67 15.08 16.45
N ALA A 103 5.91 14.32 17.51
CA ALA A 103 4.84 13.60 18.17
C ALA A 103 3.84 14.52 18.89
N LYS A 104 4.30 15.63 19.50
CA LYS A 104 3.43 16.70 20.04
C LYS A 104 2.62 17.37 18.92
N GLU A 105 3.22 17.57 17.75
CA GLU A 105 2.52 18.08 16.58
C GLU A 105 1.38 17.16 16.20
N LEU A 106 1.61 15.84 16.08
CA LEU A 106 0.57 14.86 15.78
C LEU A 106 -0.56 14.84 16.82
N TRP A 107 -0.20 14.98 18.11
CA TRP A 107 -1.18 15.06 19.19
C TRP A 107 -2.08 16.28 19.09
N ASN A 108 -1.54 17.43 18.66
CA ASN A 108 -2.26 18.69 18.55
C ASN A 108 -2.97 18.87 17.22
N SER A 109 -2.55 18.16 16.16
CA SER A 109 -3.07 18.33 14.82
C SER A 109 -4.41 17.62 14.63
N LYS A 110 -5.23 18.22 13.77
CA LYS A 110 -6.54 17.71 13.39
C LYS A 110 -6.59 17.37 11.92
N ILE A 111 -7.50 16.46 11.58
CA ILE A 111 -7.91 16.17 10.22
C ILE A 111 -9.35 16.64 10.07
N GLN A 112 -9.63 17.38 9.01
CA GLN A 112 -10.99 17.82 8.69
C GLN A 112 -11.50 17.07 7.47
N TYR A 113 -12.62 16.40 7.63
CA TYR A 113 -13.36 15.74 6.56
C TYR A 113 -14.60 16.56 6.25
N MET A 114 -14.85 16.79 4.98
CA MET A 114 -16.13 17.32 4.54
C MET A 114 -17.05 16.17 4.13
N SER A 115 -18.18 16.04 4.80
CA SER A 115 -19.18 15.05 4.44
C SER A 115 -20.02 15.51 3.24
N ASN A 116 -20.71 14.57 2.58
CA ASN A 116 -21.53 14.87 1.40
C ASN A 116 -22.68 15.86 1.67
N ASP A 117 -23.11 15.98 2.91
CA ASP A 117 -24.14 16.93 3.38
C ASP A 117 -23.56 18.26 3.89
N GLY A 118 -22.25 18.51 3.61
CA GLY A 118 -21.56 19.75 3.94
C GLY A 118 -21.13 19.89 5.40
N LYS A 119 -21.25 18.84 6.23
CA LYS A 119 -20.77 18.87 7.61
C LYS A 119 -19.25 18.70 7.64
N ILE A 120 -18.60 19.45 8.53
CA ILE A 120 -17.18 19.32 8.83
C ILE A 120 -17.05 18.37 10.02
N ILE A 121 -16.28 17.30 9.83
CA ILE A 121 -15.96 16.31 10.87
C ILE A 121 -14.46 16.47 11.17
N GLU A 122 -14.13 16.77 12.42
CA GLU A 122 -12.75 16.86 12.87
C GLU A 122 -12.37 15.62 13.68
N LYS A 123 -11.15 15.10 13.42
CA LYS A 123 -10.56 13.98 14.16
C LYS A 123 -9.11 14.31 14.50
N ARG A 124 -8.61 13.75 15.59
CA ARG A 124 -7.18 13.80 15.92
C ARG A 124 -6.45 12.62 15.27
N TRP A 125 -5.15 12.78 15.01
CA TRP A 125 -4.32 11.71 14.48
C TRP A 125 -4.11 10.60 15.49
N VAL A 126 -3.81 10.97 16.74
CA VAL A 126 -3.49 10.05 17.82
C VAL A 126 -4.35 10.33 19.06
N ILE A 127 -4.63 9.30 19.84
CA ILE A 127 -5.36 9.37 21.11
C ILE A 127 -4.42 9.24 22.30
N THR A 128 -3.23 8.67 22.10
CA THR A 128 -2.18 8.59 23.12
C THR A 128 -0.83 8.83 22.46
N CYS A 129 0.06 9.51 23.19
CA CYS A 129 1.43 9.72 22.80
C CYS A 129 2.30 9.63 24.07
N GLU A 130 3.17 8.61 24.11
CA GLU A 130 4.10 8.38 25.22
C GLU A 130 5.54 8.63 24.75
N TYR A 131 6.34 9.22 25.61
CA TYR A 131 7.73 9.56 25.34
C TYR A 131 8.62 8.78 26.29
N ASP A 132 9.54 8.00 25.76
CA ASP A 132 10.53 7.26 26.53
C ASP A 132 11.95 7.76 26.22
N PRO A 133 12.45 8.73 26.98
CA PRO A 133 13.79 9.29 26.77
C PRO A 133 14.91 8.27 27.02
N LYS A 134 14.69 7.29 27.92
CA LYS A 134 15.71 6.27 28.22
C LYS A 134 15.98 5.35 27.05
N ASN A 135 14.92 4.95 26.36
CA ASN A 135 15.00 4.07 25.18
C ASN A 135 15.00 4.83 23.86
N CYS A 136 14.97 6.17 23.88
CA CYS A 136 14.89 7.01 22.68
C CYS A 136 13.79 6.57 21.74
N CYS A 137 12.57 6.37 22.26
CA CYS A 137 11.42 5.96 21.46
C CYS A 137 10.15 6.73 21.85
N ILE A 138 9.18 6.67 20.93
CA ILE A 138 7.83 7.21 21.12
C ILE A 138 6.85 6.08 20.87
N SER A 139 5.83 5.97 21.73
CA SER A 139 4.68 5.10 21.53
C SER A 139 3.48 5.94 21.11
N LEU A 140 2.87 5.58 19.99
CA LEU A 140 1.70 6.25 19.42
C LEU A 140 0.51 5.31 19.37
N THR A 141 -0.66 5.78 19.80
CA THR A 141 -1.94 5.13 19.56
C THR A 141 -2.73 5.97 18.58
N PHE A 142 -2.92 5.50 17.36
CA PHE A 142 -3.73 6.20 16.38
C PHE A 142 -5.22 6.20 16.76
N HIS A 143 -5.94 7.22 16.33
CA HIS A 143 -7.40 7.24 16.46
C HIS A 143 -8.00 6.04 15.72
N PRO A 144 -8.92 5.25 16.31
CA PRO A 144 -9.45 4.02 15.71
C PRO A 144 -10.01 4.19 14.31
N ASP A 145 -10.72 5.29 14.05
CA ASP A 145 -11.25 5.56 12.71
C ASP A 145 -10.16 5.82 11.66
N LEU A 146 -9.00 6.38 12.07
CA LEU A 146 -7.87 6.58 11.17
C LEU A 146 -7.13 5.30 10.85
N ILE A 147 -7.12 4.35 11.77
CA ILE A 147 -6.57 3.03 11.50
C ILE A 147 -7.28 2.40 10.31
N LEU A 148 -8.62 2.56 10.22
CA LEU A 148 -9.39 2.10 9.07
C LEU A 148 -8.97 2.79 7.76
N ASP A 149 -8.66 4.08 7.81
CA ASP A 149 -8.21 4.86 6.66
C ASP A 149 -6.77 4.55 6.24
N LEU A 150 -5.93 4.09 7.16
CA LEU A 150 -4.53 3.72 6.92
C LEU A 150 -4.34 2.24 6.54
N LEU A 151 -5.22 1.34 6.97
CA LEU A 151 -5.14 -0.09 6.67
C LEU A 151 -5.90 -0.49 5.41
N VAL A 152 -6.84 0.29 5.00
CA VAL A 152 -7.68 0.17 3.79
C VAL A 152 -8.10 -1.26 3.43
N PHE A 153 -9.34 -1.58 3.79
CA PHE A 153 -9.97 -2.88 3.53
C PHE A 153 -10.97 -2.90 2.35
N LYS A 154 -11.07 -1.83 1.56
CA LYS A 154 -12.03 -1.72 0.44
C LYS A 154 -11.43 -1.00 -0.75
N ASN A 155 -11.93 -1.26 -1.95
CA ASN A 155 -11.49 -0.77 -3.27
C ASN A 155 -11.40 0.77 -3.48
N LYS A 156 -11.37 1.58 -2.42
CA LYS A 156 -11.33 3.04 -2.48
C LYS A 156 -10.11 3.60 -1.76
N TYR A 157 -8.92 3.26 -2.24
CA TYR A 157 -7.66 3.69 -1.65
C TYR A 157 -6.71 4.29 -2.69
N ASN A 158 -5.72 5.00 -2.19
CA ASN A 158 -4.60 5.50 -2.92
C ASN A 158 -3.33 4.74 -2.53
N LYS A 159 -2.62 4.21 -3.52
CA LYS A 159 -1.36 3.50 -3.38
C LYS A 159 -0.22 4.50 -3.55
N ILE A 160 0.47 4.83 -2.46
CA ILE A 160 1.49 5.86 -2.38
C ILE A 160 2.85 5.18 -2.33
N GLN A 161 3.75 5.54 -3.22
CA GLN A 161 5.10 5.01 -3.25
C GLN A 161 5.91 5.51 -2.05
N HIS A 162 6.46 4.59 -1.25
CA HIS A 162 7.19 4.97 -0.03
C HIS A 162 8.48 5.74 -0.33
N ASN A 163 9.22 5.33 -1.35
CA ASN A 163 10.44 6.03 -1.76
C ASN A 163 10.16 7.48 -2.19
N ALA A 164 9.04 7.74 -2.87
CA ALA A 164 8.62 9.09 -3.19
C ALA A 164 8.46 9.96 -1.92
N THR A 165 7.89 9.40 -0.84
CA THR A 165 7.72 10.14 0.43
C THR A 165 9.04 10.40 1.14
N LYS A 166 10.08 9.58 0.90
CA LYS A 166 11.45 9.81 1.40
C LYS A 166 12.14 10.93 0.62
N ALA A 167 12.00 10.95 -0.70
CA ALA A 167 12.67 11.87 -1.60
C ALA A 167 12.07 13.29 -1.58
N LEU A 168 10.77 13.43 -1.40
CA LEU A 168 10.08 14.71 -1.30
C LEU A 168 10.50 15.47 -0.03
N LYS A 169 10.79 16.78 -0.17
CA LYS A 169 11.47 17.59 0.85
C LYS A 169 10.57 18.45 1.72
N ASN A 170 9.28 18.53 1.41
CA ASN A 170 8.32 19.25 2.24
C ASN A 170 6.92 18.65 2.19
N SER A 171 6.09 19.04 3.15
CA SER A 171 4.74 18.52 3.32
C SER A 171 3.82 18.76 2.14
N ASP A 172 3.92 19.95 1.50
CA ASP A 172 3.06 20.30 0.37
C ASP A 172 3.34 19.42 -0.85
N GLN A 173 4.61 19.05 -1.06
CA GLN A 173 5.01 18.14 -2.12
C GLN A 173 4.38 16.77 -1.92
N ILE A 174 4.45 16.23 -0.70
CA ILE A 174 3.84 14.93 -0.36
C ILE A 174 2.32 15.01 -0.52
N ARG A 175 1.68 16.05 0.02
CA ARG A 175 0.23 16.22 -0.06
C ARG A 175 -0.25 16.33 -1.51
N THR A 176 0.42 17.15 -2.31
CA THR A 176 0.08 17.30 -3.74
C THR A 176 0.30 15.99 -4.50
N TYR A 177 1.40 15.27 -4.24
CA TYR A 177 1.64 13.95 -4.82
C TYR A 177 0.50 12.96 -4.48
N GLU A 178 0.09 12.86 -3.21
CA GLU A 178 -1.02 12.02 -2.78
C GLU A 178 -2.34 12.36 -3.52
N LEU A 179 -2.66 13.64 -3.58
CA LEU A 179 -3.88 14.15 -4.25
C LEU A 179 -3.88 13.83 -5.75
N LEU A 180 -2.72 13.87 -6.41
CA LEU A 180 -2.59 13.64 -7.84
C LEU A 180 -2.48 12.16 -8.18
N LYS A 181 -1.80 11.34 -7.37
CA LYS A 181 -1.56 9.92 -7.59
C LYS A 181 -2.83 9.12 -7.88
N ARG A 182 -3.91 9.46 -7.20
CA ARG A 182 -5.23 8.85 -7.41
C ARG A 182 -5.76 9.02 -8.84
N TYR A 183 -5.36 10.09 -9.53
CA TYR A 183 -5.91 10.50 -10.82
C TYR A 183 -5.03 10.13 -12.02
N VAL A 184 -3.93 9.42 -11.82
CA VAL A 184 -2.99 9.03 -12.88
C VAL A 184 -3.70 8.28 -14.01
N LYS A 185 -4.56 7.31 -13.69
CA LYS A 185 -5.35 6.57 -14.70
C LYS A 185 -6.35 7.45 -15.46
N ARG A 186 -6.80 8.55 -14.85
CA ARG A 186 -7.71 9.53 -15.47
C ARG A 186 -6.95 10.55 -16.32
N GLY A 187 -5.66 10.72 -16.07
CA GLY A 187 -4.76 11.62 -16.80
C GLY A 187 -4.88 13.09 -16.42
N VAL A 188 -5.89 13.49 -15.66
CA VAL A 188 -6.11 14.89 -15.29
C VAL A 188 -6.78 15.03 -13.92
N ARG A 189 -6.33 16.02 -13.15
CA ARG A 189 -6.99 16.47 -11.92
C ARG A 189 -7.20 17.98 -11.96
N ARG A 190 -8.45 18.39 -11.83
CA ARG A 190 -8.86 19.78 -11.64
C ARG A 190 -9.18 20.04 -10.18
N PHE A 191 -8.74 21.20 -9.70
CA PHE A 191 -9.11 21.76 -8.41
C PHE A 191 -9.67 23.17 -8.60
N GLU A 192 -10.76 23.48 -7.93
CA GLU A 192 -11.04 24.88 -7.63
C GLU A 192 -9.93 25.39 -6.70
N LEU A 193 -9.50 26.64 -6.87
CA LEU A 193 -8.34 27.15 -6.14
C LEU A 193 -8.53 27.12 -4.62
N GLU A 194 -9.74 27.40 -4.17
CA GLU A 194 -10.18 27.32 -2.78
C GLU A 194 -10.10 25.87 -2.25
N ASP A 195 -10.56 24.87 -3.04
CA ASP A 195 -10.49 23.45 -2.69
C ASP A 195 -9.03 22.99 -2.57
N TYR A 196 -8.14 23.41 -3.49
CA TYR A 196 -6.72 23.11 -3.41
C TYR A 196 -6.08 23.66 -2.14
N ARG A 197 -6.39 24.94 -1.79
CA ARG A 197 -5.95 25.57 -0.54
C ARG A 197 -6.47 24.84 0.68
N TYR A 198 -7.75 24.52 0.70
CA TYR A 198 -8.39 23.77 1.80
C TYR A 198 -7.69 22.43 2.04
N LYS A 199 -7.41 21.63 0.98
CA LYS A 199 -6.76 20.33 1.09
C LYS A 199 -5.31 20.41 1.59
N LEU A 200 -4.63 21.49 1.33
CA LEU A 200 -3.29 21.78 1.86
C LEU A 200 -3.34 22.49 3.22
N ALA A 201 -4.54 22.72 3.76
CA ALA A 201 -4.79 23.47 4.98
C ALA A 201 -4.06 24.83 5.00
N TYR A 202 -4.15 25.56 3.89
CA TYR A 202 -3.65 26.92 3.81
C TYR A 202 -4.73 27.87 4.33
N ASP A 203 -4.40 28.60 5.38
CA ASP A 203 -5.19 29.73 5.84
C ASP A 203 -5.18 30.87 4.81
N ASP A 204 -6.15 31.76 4.87
CA ASP A 204 -6.33 32.86 3.91
C ASP A 204 -5.09 33.77 3.77
N ASP A 205 -4.33 33.91 4.83
CA ASP A 205 -3.09 34.69 4.87
C ASP A 205 -1.88 33.99 4.22
N ILE A 206 -1.97 32.67 4.02
CA ILE A 206 -0.88 31.90 3.40
C ILE A 206 -0.94 32.03 1.88
N TYR A 207 -0.05 32.83 1.31
CA TYR A 207 -0.02 33.14 -0.13
C TYR A 207 -1.35 33.65 -0.68
N PRO A 208 -1.90 34.79 -0.19
CA PRO A 208 -3.18 35.32 -0.64
C PRO A 208 -3.18 35.60 -2.15
N GLU A 209 -2.03 36.01 -2.69
CA GLU A 209 -1.87 36.22 -4.12
C GLU A 209 -1.54 34.89 -4.82
N TYR A 210 -2.34 34.54 -5.83
CA TYR A 210 -2.12 33.35 -6.63
C TYR A 210 -0.73 33.32 -7.30
N SER A 211 -0.21 34.43 -7.75
CA SER A 211 1.13 34.56 -8.36
C SER A 211 2.24 34.05 -7.42
N LYS A 212 2.15 34.38 -6.12
CA LYS A 212 3.09 33.94 -5.09
C LYS A 212 2.90 32.46 -4.78
N LEU A 213 1.65 31.98 -4.68
CA LEU A 213 1.33 30.57 -4.51
C LEU A 213 1.92 29.75 -5.67
N LYS A 214 1.70 30.18 -6.92
CA LYS A 214 2.23 29.51 -8.11
C LYS A 214 3.75 29.41 -8.09
N GLN A 215 4.44 30.53 -7.83
CA GLN A 215 5.90 30.59 -7.88
C GLN A 215 6.57 29.82 -6.72
N ARG A 216 6.04 29.97 -5.50
CA ARG A 216 6.71 29.46 -4.30
C ARG A 216 6.28 28.03 -3.90
N LYS A 217 5.12 27.58 -4.36
CA LYS A 217 4.54 26.29 -3.99
C LYS A 217 4.27 25.39 -5.21
N ILE A 218 3.43 25.82 -6.15
CA ILE A 218 2.99 24.94 -7.22
C ILE A 218 4.14 24.53 -8.14
N LYS A 219 4.90 25.50 -8.69
CA LYS A 219 6.01 25.20 -9.60
C LYS A 219 7.12 24.33 -8.96
N PRO A 220 7.61 24.63 -7.74
CA PRO A 220 8.60 23.79 -7.07
C PRO A 220 8.06 22.39 -6.74
N THR A 221 6.76 22.28 -6.45
CA THR A 221 6.11 20.98 -6.18
C THR A 221 6.00 20.14 -7.45
N ILE A 222 5.60 20.73 -8.58
CA ILE A 222 5.58 20.05 -9.89
C ILE A 222 6.98 19.49 -10.21
N LYS A 223 8.02 20.34 -10.10
CA LYS A 223 9.40 19.93 -10.34
C LYS A 223 9.80 18.75 -9.42
N ALA A 224 9.57 18.88 -8.12
CA ALA A 224 9.95 17.85 -7.16
C ALA A 224 9.21 16.51 -7.39
N ILE A 225 7.93 16.55 -7.76
CA ILE A 225 7.14 15.35 -8.08
C ILE A 225 7.72 14.67 -9.32
N ASN A 226 8.00 15.42 -10.39
CA ASN A 226 8.51 14.86 -11.64
C ASN A 226 9.91 14.23 -11.47
N GLU A 227 10.75 14.81 -10.61
CA GLU A 227 12.11 14.32 -10.34
C GLU A 227 12.17 13.14 -9.36
N ASN A 228 11.18 12.98 -8.47
CA ASN A 228 11.34 12.09 -7.31
C ASN A 228 10.18 11.11 -7.12
N THR A 229 9.23 11.01 -8.05
CA THR A 229 8.06 10.15 -7.86
C THR A 229 7.71 9.36 -9.12
N ASP A 230 6.87 8.35 -8.94
CA ASP A 230 6.36 7.48 -9.99
C ASP A 230 5.24 8.10 -10.85
N ILE A 231 5.00 9.40 -10.71
CA ILE A 231 4.10 10.18 -11.57
C ILE A 231 4.81 11.38 -12.17
N GLU A 232 4.37 11.78 -13.35
CA GLU A 232 4.85 12.96 -14.05
C GLU A 232 3.67 13.92 -14.31
N ILE A 233 3.84 15.18 -13.94
CA ILE A 233 2.94 16.26 -14.29
C ILE A 233 3.50 16.90 -15.56
N TYR A 234 2.99 16.51 -16.73
CA TYR A 234 3.51 16.94 -18.03
C TYR A 234 2.93 18.26 -18.53
N ASP A 235 1.78 18.68 -17.99
CA ASP A 235 1.17 20.00 -18.30
C ASP A 235 0.40 20.54 -17.08
N PHE A 236 0.28 21.85 -16.99
CA PHE A 236 -0.40 22.57 -15.93
C PHE A 236 -1.15 23.75 -16.49
N LYS A 237 -2.47 23.84 -16.30
CA LYS A 237 -3.32 24.91 -16.82
C LYS A 237 -4.01 25.68 -15.70
N GLU A 238 -4.13 26.97 -15.93
CA GLU A 238 -4.86 27.93 -15.11
C GLU A 238 -6.20 28.25 -15.76
N ILE A 239 -7.27 28.09 -15.01
CA ILE A 239 -8.61 28.43 -15.46
C ILE A 239 -9.00 29.75 -14.78
N ARG A 240 -9.37 30.73 -15.59
CA ARG A 240 -9.73 32.04 -15.11
C ARG A 240 -11.25 32.18 -14.98
N TYR A 241 -11.69 32.78 -13.90
CA TYR A 241 -13.04 33.25 -13.68
C TYR A 241 -12.98 34.80 -13.72
N GLY A 242 -13.29 35.39 -14.87
CA GLY A 242 -13.05 36.78 -15.12
C GLY A 242 -11.54 37.13 -15.11
N ARG A 243 -11.13 38.04 -14.23
CA ARG A 243 -9.73 38.49 -14.12
C ARG A 243 -8.86 37.61 -13.18
N LYS A 244 -9.47 36.80 -12.34
CA LYS A 244 -8.78 35.95 -11.33
C LYS A 244 -8.66 34.53 -11.79
N VAL A 245 -7.62 33.84 -11.35
CA VAL A 245 -7.51 32.38 -11.48
C VAL A 245 -8.45 31.78 -10.45
N GLY A 246 -9.42 31.00 -10.91
CA GLY A 246 -10.42 30.34 -10.05
C GLY A 246 -10.18 28.83 -9.91
N ALA A 247 -9.55 28.20 -10.93
CA ALA A 247 -9.23 26.78 -10.87
C ALA A 247 -7.86 26.48 -11.51
N ILE A 248 -7.32 25.30 -11.18
CA ILE A 248 -6.05 24.79 -11.71
C ILE A 248 -6.24 23.33 -12.15
N GLU A 249 -5.60 22.95 -13.24
CA GLU A 249 -5.60 21.60 -13.77
C GLU A 249 -4.18 21.07 -13.87
N PHE A 250 -3.97 19.87 -13.33
CA PHE A 250 -2.74 19.11 -13.48
C PHE A 250 -2.99 17.96 -14.45
N TYR A 251 -2.19 17.86 -15.51
CA TYR A 251 -2.19 16.77 -16.45
C TYR A 251 -1.11 15.79 -16.08
N ILE A 252 -1.49 14.53 -15.82
CA ILE A 252 -0.67 13.58 -15.06
C ILE A 252 -0.56 12.29 -15.85
N ARG A 253 0.62 11.67 -15.81
CA ARG A 253 0.84 10.31 -16.33
C ARG A 253 1.79 9.53 -15.41
N GLU A 254 1.95 8.24 -15.66
CA GLU A 254 2.98 7.45 -14.99
C GLU A 254 4.37 7.91 -15.44
N ASN A 255 5.28 8.04 -14.49
CA ASN A 255 6.68 8.38 -14.76
C ASN A 255 7.45 7.06 -15.02
N LYS A 256 7.67 6.76 -16.29
CA LYS A 256 8.34 5.53 -16.72
C LYS A 256 9.84 5.52 -16.40
N GLU A 257 10.49 6.67 -16.37
CA GLU A 257 11.91 6.80 -16.05
C GLU A 257 12.17 6.45 -14.59
N ALA A 258 11.37 6.96 -13.67
CA ALA A 258 11.47 6.61 -12.26
C ALA A 258 11.17 5.12 -11.98
N GLN A 259 10.35 4.47 -12.81
CA GLN A 259 10.10 3.03 -12.72
C GLN A 259 11.29 2.20 -13.22
N LEU A 260 12.05 2.70 -14.17
CA LEU A 260 13.27 2.05 -14.66
C LEU A 260 14.39 2.14 -13.63
N GLU A 261 14.61 3.30 -13.03
CA GLU A 261 15.59 3.50 -11.94
C GLU A 261 15.25 2.64 -10.72
N GLU A 262 13.98 2.50 -10.35
CA GLU A 262 13.56 1.62 -9.24
C GLU A 262 13.83 0.14 -9.53
N ASN A 263 13.81 -0.25 -10.79
CA ASN A 263 14.20 -1.60 -11.22
C ASN A 263 15.72 -1.78 -11.31
N GLU A 264 16.48 -0.70 -11.54
CA GLU A 264 17.95 -0.71 -11.58
C GLU A 264 18.58 -0.61 -10.19
N GLU A 265 17.99 0.13 -9.22
CA GLU A 265 18.44 0.14 -7.81
C GLU A 265 18.34 -1.21 -7.11
N LEU A 266 17.66 -2.18 -7.70
CA LEU A 266 17.61 -3.58 -7.23
C LEU A 266 18.78 -4.43 -7.79
N ILE A 267 19.66 -3.86 -8.55
CA ILE A 267 20.90 -4.53 -8.97
C ILE A 267 21.89 -4.39 -7.82
N ASP A 268 21.88 -5.37 -6.92
CA ASP A 268 22.96 -5.57 -5.97
C ASP A 268 24.15 -6.13 -6.76
N ASP A 269 25.11 -5.27 -7.10
CA ASP A 269 26.35 -5.62 -7.81
C ASP A 269 27.22 -6.64 -7.04
N SER A 270 26.80 -7.03 -5.83
CA SER A 270 27.47 -8.00 -4.96
C SER A 270 27.06 -9.46 -5.21
N ILE A 271 26.06 -9.72 -6.07
CA ILE A 271 25.62 -11.10 -6.32
C ILE A 271 26.55 -11.80 -7.30
N ASP A 272 27.06 -12.94 -6.86
CA ASP A 272 27.86 -13.83 -7.70
C ASP A 272 27.06 -14.19 -8.99
N PRO A 273 27.63 -13.90 -10.18
CA PRO A 273 27.00 -14.24 -11.45
C PRO A 273 26.59 -15.72 -11.57
N SER A 274 27.38 -16.62 -10.96
CA SER A 274 27.08 -18.05 -10.92
C SER A 274 25.80 -18.37 -10.13
N HIS A 275 25.51 -17.60 -9.08
CA HIS A 275 24.28 -17.70 -8.31
C HIS A 275 23.07 -17.26 -9.15
N VAL A 276 23.21 -16.17 -9.90
CA VAL A 276 22.15 -15.68 -10.81
C VAL A 276 21.84 -16.74 -11.88
N GLU A 277 22.87 -17.33 -12.47
CA GLU A 277 22.71 -18.38 -13.49
C GLU A 277 22.02 -19.64 -12.93
N ASN A 278 22.41 -20.08 -11.73
CA ASN A 278 21.81 -21.23 -11.07
C ASN A 278 20.32 -21.03 -10.77
N VAL A 279 19.94 -19.89 -10.20
CA VAL A 279 18.51 -19.57 -9.90
C VAL A 279 17.72 -19.47 -11.20
N ASN A 280 18.25 -18.82 -12.23
CA ASN A 280 17.63 -18.70 -13.55
C ASN A 280 17.37 -20.07 -14.19
N ARG A 281 18.32 -20.98 -14.08
CA ARG A 281 18.16 -22.36 -14.55
C ARG A 281 17.05 -23.11 -13.81
N ILE A 282 16.97 -22.97 -12.48
CA ILE A 282 15.96 -23.63 -11.65
C ILE A 282 14.56 -23.09 -11.96
N VAL A 283 14.42 -21.77 -12.01
CA VAL A 283 13.13 -21.10 -12.28
C VAL A 283 12.72 -21.25 -13.76
N GLY A 284 13.68 -21.50 -14.66
CA GLY A 284 13.47 -21.63 -16.11
C GLY A 284 13.13 -20.29 -16.77
N ARG A 285 13.66 -19.18 -16.24
CA ARG A 285 13.41 -17.82 -16.72
C ARG A 285 14.69 -16.98 -16.58
N ASN A 286 14.87 -16.03 -17.48
CA ASN A 286 15.96 -15.05 -17.39
C ASN A 286 15.51 -13.89 -16.47
N LEU A 287 15.93 -13.93 -15.21
CA LEU A 287 15.60 -12.95 -14.18
C LEU A 287 16.78 -12.00 -13.98
N SER A 288 16.47 -10.75 -13.63
CA SER A 288 17.50 -9.79 -13.24
C SER A 288 18.18 -10.19 -11.92
N ALA A 289 19.42 -9.76 -11.69
CA ALA A 289 20.14 -10.00 -10.44
C ALA A 289 19.33 -9.56 -9.20
N GLY A 290 18.65 -8.41 -9.25
CA GLY A 290 17.78 -7.95 -8.18
C GLY A 290 16.58 -8.87 -7.91
N MET A 291 16.00 -9.49 -8.94
CA MET A 291 14.93 -10.48 -8.76
C MET A 291 15.45 -11.77 -8.14
N VAL A 292 16.65 -12.20 -8.54
CA VAL A 292 17.35 -13.36 -7.96
C VAL A 292 17.65 -13.11 -6.48
N SER A 293 18.20 -11.93 -6.13
CA SER A 293 18.41 -11.53 -4.72
C SER A 293 17.14 -11.63 -3.90
N LYS A 294 16.04 -11.12 -4.45
CA LYS A 294 14.73 -11.16 -3.80
C LYS A 294 14.23 -12.59 -3.57
N ILE A 295 14.33 -13.45 -4.56
CA ILE A 295 13.97 -14.88 -4.46
C ILE A 295 14.80 -15.55 -3.38
N THR A 296 16.12 -15.34 -3.39
CA THR A 296 17.07 -15.90 -2.42
C THR A 296 16.74 -15.45 -0.99
N ASN A 297 16.53 -14.16 -0.76
CA ASN A 297 16.20 -13.61 0.55
C ASN A 297 14.86 -14.13 1.09
N ILE A 298 13.84 -14.24 0.24
CA ILE A 298 12.54 -14.83 0.62
C ILE A 298 12.73 -16.30 0.99
N SER A 299 13.49 -17.06 0.20
CA SER A 299 13.75 -18.48 0.44
C SER A 299 14.49 -18.69 1.75
N LEU A 300 15.55 -17.93 2.04
CA LEU A 300 16.30 -17.99 3.29
C LEU A 300 15.44 -17.70 4.51
N ASN A 301 14.60 -16.67 4.45
CA ASN A 301 13.69 -16.33 5.52
C ASN A 301 12.65 -17.42 5.74
N SER A 302 12.03 -17.94 4.67
CA SER A 302 11.04 -19.01 4.77
C SER A 302 11.63 -20.33 5.29
N ILE A 303 12.83 -20.71 4.86
CA ILE A 303 13.56 -21.88 5.37
C ILE A 303 13.77 -21.74 6.89
N LYS A 304 14.22 -20.56 7.33
CA LYS A 304 14.47 -20.28 8.75
C LYS A 304 13.17 -20.26 9.58
N ASP A 305 12.14 -19.58 9.09
CA ASP A 305 10.88 -19.38 9.82
C ASP A 305 10.06 -20.69 9.94
N ASN A 306 10.16 -21.57 8.94
CA ASN A 306 9.45 -22.85 8.92
C ASN A 306 10.32 -24.05 9.33
N HIS A 307 11.57 -23.82 9.75
CA HIS A 307 12.54 -24.86 10.15
C HIS A 307 12.71 -25.97 9.10
N VAL A 308 12.78 -25.58 7.82
CA VAL A 308 12.92 -26.51 6.70
C VAL A 308 14.40 -26.93 6.55
N ASP A 309 14.67 -28.21 6.48
CA ASP A 309 16.03 -28.76 6.26
C ASP A 309 16.30 -28.92 4.75
N MET A 310 16.47 -27.78 4.07
CA MET A 310 16.78 -27.70 2.62
C MET A 310 17.77 -26.58 2.37
N THR A 311 18.58 -26.74 1.33
CA THR A 311 19.37 -25.64 0.78
C THR A 311 18.45 -24.65 0.05
N VAL A 312 18.91 -23.41 -0.16
CA VAL A 312 18.16 -22.39 -0.89
C VAL A 312 17.75 -22.88 -2.29
N TYR A 313 18.64 -23.57 -2.98
CA TYR A 313 18.36 -24.06 -4.33
C TYR A 313 17.31 -25.17 -4.35
N GLU A 314 17.40 -26.14 -3.43
CA GLU A 314 16.40 -27.20 -3.25
C GLU A 314 15.03 -26.62 -2.91
N TYR A 315 15.00 -25.63 -2.01
CA TYR A 315 13.77 -24.92 -1.65
C TYR A 315 13.13 -24.21 -2.84
N ILE A 316 13.92 -23.47 -3.63
CA ILE A 316 13.44 -22.81 -4.85
C ILE A 316 12.90 -23.82 -5.85
N GLU A 317 13.61 -24.94 -6.05
CA GLU A 317 13.18 -26.01 -6.97
C GLU A 317 11.86 -26.66 -6.53
N ASP A 318 11.70 -26.92 -5.24
CA ASP A 318 10.46 -27.46 -4.67
C ASP A 318 9.27 -26.51 -4.92
N LYS A 319 9.46 -25.20 -4.68
CA LYS A 319 8.39 -24.23 -4.93
C LYS A 319 8.07 -24.02 -6.41
N VAL A 320 9.05 -24.18 -7.30
CA VAL A 320 8.79 -24.24 -8.75
C VAL A 320 7.90 -25.44 -9.10
N LYS A 321 8.14 -26.62 -8.49
CA LYS A 321 7.29 -27.81 -8.66
C LYS A 321 5.88 -27.57 -8.14
N ALA A 322 5.75 -27.00 -6.93
CA ALA A 322 4.46 -26.63 -6.36
C ALA A 322 3.63 -25.71 -7.26
N VAL A 323 4.25 -24.66 -7.82
CA VAL A 323 3.58 -23.73 -8.75
C VAL A 323 3.21 -24.41 -10.07
N LYS A 324 4.04 -25.32 -10.59
CA LYS A 324 3.71 -26.10 -11.79
C LYS A 324 2.50 -27.01 -11.53
N ASN A 325 2.41 -27.65 -10.36
CA ASN A 325 1.27 -28.47 -9.99
C ASN A 325 0.01 -27.60 -9.82
N TYR A 326 0.11 -26.44 -9.18
CA TYR A 326 -0.99 -25.48 -9.07
C TYR A 326 -1.51 -25.01 -10.45
N ALA A 327 -0.60 -24.79 -11.41
CA ALA A 327 -0.94 -24.37 -12.77
C ALA A 327 -1.73 -25.39 -13.59
N ARG A 328 -1.71 -26.69 -13.19
CA ARG A 328 -2.51 -27.75 -13.86
C ARG A 328 -4.02 -27.58 -13.66
N SER A 329 -4.40 -27.04 -12.50
CA SER A 329 -5.80 -26.90 -12.09
C SER A 329 -6.26 -25.44 -12.05
N ASN A 330 -5.36 -24.47 -12.24
CA ASN A 330 -5.65 -23.05 -12.08
C ASN A 330 -5.04 -22.21 -13.22
N THR A 331 -5.76 -21.20 -13.68
CA THR A 331 -5.25 -20.25 -14.67
C THR A 331 -4.34 -19.23 -13.98
N ILE A 332 -3.04 -19.27 -14.29
CA ILE A 332 -2.07 -18.30 -13.75
C ILE A 332 -1.96 -17.10 -14.70
N ARG A 333 -2.40 -15.93 -14.26
CA ARG A 333 -2.23 -14.66 -15.01
C ARG A 333 -0.83 -14.07 -14.86
N ASN A 334 -0.21 -14.21 -13.69
CA ASN A 334 1.13 -13.73 -13.39
C ASN A 334 1.93 -14.81 -12.64
N TYR A 335 2.78 -15.52 -13.36
CA TYR A 335 3.60 -16.61 -12.81
C TYR A 335 4.49 -16.17 -11.65
N MET A 336 5.18 -15.01 -11.79
CA MET A 336 6.11 -14.56 -10.75
C MET A 336 5.42 -14.19 -9.45
N SER A 337 4.23 -13.62 -9.52
CA SER A 337 3.42 -13.32 -8.33
C SER A 337 3.08 -14.61 -7.57
N VAL A 338 2.57 -15.62 -8.26
CA VAL A 338 2.22 -16.92 -7.68
C VAL A 338 3.46 -17.62 -7.11
N PHE A 339 4.58 -17.58 -7.85
CA PHE A 339 5.84 -18.20 -7.41
C PHE A 339 6.40 -17.56 -6.15
N LEU A 340 6.39 -16.24 -6.05
CA LEU A 340 6.84 -15.55 -4.86
C LEU A 340 5.89 -15.77 -3.66
N THR A 341 4.60 -15.98 -3.89
CA THR A 341 3.65 -16.43 -2.87
C THR A 341 3.99 -17.85 -2.38
N ALA A 342 4.23 -18.76 -3.30
CA ALA A 342 4.62 -20.13 -2.98
C ALA A 342 5.90 -20.23 -2.12
N LEU A 343 6.89 -19.35 -2.42
CA LEU A 343 8.11 -19.25 -1.61
C LEU A 343 7.84 -18.77 -0.18
N ARG A 344 6.94 -17.80 0.00
CA ARG A 344 6.64 -17.22 1.32
C ARG A 344 5.76 -18.09 2.19
N GLU A 345 4.72 -18.63 1.59
CA GLU A 345 3.74 -19.47 2.26
C GLU A 345 4.18 -20.93 2.38
N ASN A 346 5.41 -21.22 1.93
CA ASN A 346 6.01 -22.55 1.95
C ASN A 346 5.09 -23.63 1.37
N TRP A 347 4.56 -23.38 0.14
CA TRP A 347 3.68 -24.34 -0.52
C TRP A 347 4.35 -25.71 -0.68
N ASP A 348 3.64 -26.75 -0.30
CA ASP A 348 4.11 -28.12 -0.41
C ASP A 348 3.78 -28.68 -1.80
N SER A 349 4.79 -29.19 -2.50
CA SER A 349 4.61 -29.83 -3.80
C SER A 349 3.88 -31.16 -3.72
N GLU A 350 3.93 -31.86 -2.56
CA GLU A 350 3.30 -33.17 -2.36
C GLU A 350 1.83 -33.06 -2.00
N ILE A 351 1.44 -32.07 -1.16
CA ILE A 351 0.05 -31.91 -0.71
C ILE A 351 -0.89 -31.61 -1.90
N ILE A 352 -0.44 -30.83 -2.89
CA ILE A 352 -1.23 -30.53 -4.08
C ILE A 352 -1.44 -31.80 -4.93
N THR A 353 -0.48 -32.70 -4.94
CA THR A 353 -0.59 -34.00 -5.63
C THR A 353 -1.60 -34.92 -4.93
N ILE A 354 -1.63 -34.94 -3.60
CA ILE A 354 -2.58 -35.72 -2.79
C ILE A 354 -4.02 -35.18 -2.94
N GLN A 355 -4.23 -33.87 -2.93
CA GLN A 355 -5.55 -33.29 -3.19
C GLN A 355 -6.06 -33.60 -4.61
N ASN A 356 -5.19 -33.60 -5.62
CA ASN A 356 -5.56 -34.02 -6.97
C ASN A 356 -5.80 -35.51 -7.09
N GLN A 357 -5.12 -36.36 -6.30
CA GLN A 357 -5.39 -37.78 -6.24
C GLN A 357 -6.69 -38.12 -5.48
N LEU A 358 -7.00 -37.36 -4.43
CA LEU A 358 -8.26 -37.50 -3.68
C LEU A 358 -9.46 -36.97 -4.47
N TRP A 359 -9.24 -36.05 -5.43
CA TRP A 359 -10.29 -35.53 -6.33
C TRP A 359 -10.37 -36.25 -7.66
N SER A 360 -9.49 -37.21 -7.97
CA SER A 360 -9.66 -38.14 -9.07
C SER A 360 -10.58 -39.31 -8.69
N GLY A 361 -11.31 -39.19 -7.58
CA GLY A 361 -12.40 -40.08 -7.24
C GLY A 361 -13.50 -40.02 -8.29
N GLU A 362 -13.68 -41.13 -8.98
CA GLU A 362 -14.78 -41.54 -9.83
C GLU A 362 -15.70 -40.40 -10.31
N GLN A 363 -15.50 -39.96 -11.54
CA GLN A 363 -16.58 -39.35 -12.29
C GLN A 363 -17.74 -40.31 -12.26
N ARG A 364 -18.76 -40.02 -11.42
CA ARG A 364 -20.04 -40.68 -11.56
C ARG A 364 -20.55 -40.30 -12.92
N GLU A 365 -20.52 -41.23 -13.84
CA GLU A 365 -21.28 -41.14 -15.10
C GLU A 365 -22.75 -41.14 -14.70
N TYR A 366 -23.35 -39.99 -14.70
CA TYR A 366 -24.78 -39.89 -14.58
C TYR A 366 -25.37 -40.24 -15.93
N SER A 367 -26.38 -41.12 -15.95
CA SER A 367 -27.09 -41.43 -17.17
C SER A 367 -27.74 -40.15 -17.75
N ASP A 368 -27.85 -40.08 -19.05
CA ASP A 368 -28.48 -38.94 -19.76
C ASP A 368 -29.91 -38.67 -19.21
N GLU A 369 -30.65 -39.71 -18.80
CA GLU A 369 -31.96 -39.60 -18.16
C GLU A 369 -31.91 -38.88 -16.79
N TYR A 370 -30.86 -39.09 -16.03
CA TYR A 370 -30.69 -38.40 -14.72
C TYR A 370 -30.33 -36.94 -14.93
N MET A 371 -29.55 -36.62 -15.93
CA MET A 371 -29.21 -35.22 -16.30
C MET A 371 -30.43 -34.48 -16.83
N ASP A 372 -31.24 -35.08 -17.66
CA ASP A 372 -32.50 -34.53 -18.16
C ASP A 372 -33.53 -34.28 -17.03
N ASP A 373 -33.64 -35.16 -16.04
CA ASP A 373 -34.49 -34.99 -14.86
C ASP A 373 -34.00 -33.83 -13.95
N LEU A 374 -32.67 -33.69 -13.83
CA LEU A 374 -32.04 -32.61 -13.06
C LEU A 374 -32.21 -31.26 -13.74
N GLU A 375 -32.11 -31.23 -15.07
CA GLU A 375 -32.32 -30.03 -15.91
C GLU A 375 -33.75 -29.58 -15.87
N ARG A 376 -34.73 -30.50 -15.95
CA ARG A 376 -36.19 -30.23 -15.80
C ARG A 376 -36.48 -29.63 -14.41
N LYS A 377 -35.94 -30.19 -13.32
CA LYS A 377 -36.12 -29.68 -11.97
C LYS A 377 -35.47 -28.31 -11.75
N LEU A 378 -34.30 -28.05 -12.36
CA LEU A 378 -33.63 -26.77 -12.30
C LEU A 378 -34.34 -25.66 -13.10
N LEU A 379 -34.96 -26.02 -14.20
CA LEU A 379 -35.69 -25.10 -15.07
C LEU A 379 -37.16 -24.90 -14.67
N GLY A 380 -37.65 -25.66 -13.67
CA GLY A 380 -39.00 -25.52 -13.12
C GLY A 380 -40.09 -25.97 -14.13
N TRP A 381 -39.79 -26.97 -14.96
CA TRP A 381 -40.70 -27.50 -15.97
C TRP A 381 -41.49 -28.73 -15.52
N ASP A 382 -41.45 -29.04 -14.25
CA ASP A 382 -42.37 -30.00 -13.62
C ASP A 382 -43.60 -29.25 -13.08
N GLU A 383 -44.68 -29.27 -13.82
CA GLU A 383 -46.04 -29.19 -13.29
C GLU A 383 -46.55 -30.57 -12.87
#